data_740e7a8d4c43f5a5aeb17f777e8ce36a
#
_entry.id   740e7a8d4c43f5a5aeb17f777e8ce36a
#
_cell.length_a   1.000
_cell.length_b   1.000
_cell.length_c   1.000
_cell.angle_alpha   90.00
_cell.angle_beta   90.00
_cell.angle_gamma   90.00
#
_symmetry.space_group_name_H-M   'P 1'
#
loop_
_entity.id
_entity.type
_entity.pdbx_description
1 polymer ?
#
loop_
_entity_poly.entity_id
_entity_poly.type
_entity_poly.pdbx_seq_one_letter_code
_entity_poly.pdbx_strand_id
1 'polypeptide(L)'
;FDWNGHFKRNWFVVTISILIGAASHIFWDSFTHDHGYFVQTIPALQNSVDFLGSQIPILKILQHSSTLLGGLVIAFAIYKLPTNKTENENIDLKYWAILAGLTLTIISIRLLSGLDYKQYGNVIVTAISTGLISLTITPWLTRTKEK
;
A
#
# COMPACT_ATOMS: atom_id res chain seq x y z
N PHE A 1 -18.31 11.42 -6.12
CA PHE A 1 -17.23 12.02 -6.91
C PHE A 1 -17.11 11.31 -8.25
N ASP A 2 -17.27 12.04 -9.37
CA ASP A 2 -17.10 11.48 -10.72
C ASP A 2 -15.61 11.33 -11.07
N TRP A 3 -15.06 10.15 -10.75
CA TRP A 3 -13.67 9.82 -11.00
C TRP A 3 -13.34 9.78 -12.51
N ASN A 4 -14.24 9.22 -13.34
CA ASN A 4 -14.00 9.09 -14.77
C ASN A 4 -13.93 10.45 -15.47
N GLY A 5 -14.84 11.36 -15.11
CA GLY A 5 -14.81 12.73 -15.62
C GLY A 5 -13.59 13.51 -15.14
N HIS A 6 -13.20 13.32 -13.87
CA HIS A 6 -11.99 13.93 -13.33
C HIS A 6 -10.73 13.42 -14.06
N PHE A 7 -10.60 12.11 -14.24
CA PHE A 7 -9.46 11.49 -14.92
C PHE A 7 -9.36 11.97 -16.37
N LYS A 8 -10.44 11.94 -17.12
CA LYS A 8 -10.44 12.41 -18.52
C LYS A 8 -10.00 13.87 -18.66
N ARG A 9 -10.40 14.71 -17.71
CA ARG A 9 -10.08 16.14 -17.70
C ARG A 9 -8.65 16.43 -17.26
N ASN A 10 -8.10 15.61 -16.35
CA ASN A 10 -6.82 15.84 -15.70
C ASN A 10 -5.81 14.68 -15.91
N TRP A 11 -6.01 13.87 -16.95
CA TRP A 11 -5.22 12.63 -17.16
C TRP A 11 -3.71 12.87 -17.12
N PHE A 12 -3.24 13.99 -17.66
CA PHE A 12 -1.82 14.33 -17.68
C PHE A 12 -1.28 14.55 -16.27
N VAL A 13 -1.98 15.36 -15.48
CA VAL A 13 -1.59 15.63 -14.07
C VAL A 13 -1.64 14.35 -13.25
N VAL A 14 -2.67 13.52 -13.41
CA VAL A 14 -2.80 12.23 -12.73
C VAL A 14 -1.65 11.31 -13.10
N THR A 15 -1.34 11.20 -14.39
CA THR A 15 -0.23 10.36 -14.88
C THR A 15 1.11 10.82 -14.33
N ILE A 16 1.41 12.11 -14.39
CA ILE A 16 2.65 12.67 -13.83
C ILE A 16 2.73 12.44 -12.32
N SER A 17 1.63 12.62 -11.59
CA SER A 17 1.60 12.35 -10.14
C SER A 17 1.90 10.89 -9.81
N ILE A 18 1.35 9.94 -10.58
CA ILE A 18 1.64 8.51 -10.44
C ILE A 18 3.11 8.22 -10.71
N LEU A 19 3.66 8.77 -11.80
CA LEU A 19 5.07 8.57 -12.17
C LEU A 19 6.02 9.14 -11.11
N ILE A 20 5.75 10.34 -10.60
CA ILE A 20 6.54 10.95 -9.52
C ILE A 20 6.45 10.09 -8.26
N GLY A 21 5.25 9.64 -7.88
CA GLY A 21 5.05 8.77 -6.73
C GLY A 21 5.81 7.45 -6.86
N ALA A 22 5.72 6.79 -8.01
CA ALA A 22 6.45 5.55 -8.28
C ALA A 22 7.96 5.75 -8.28
N ALA A 23 8.46 6.80 -8.93
CA ALA A 23 9.88 7.12 -8.95
C ALA A 23 10.41 7.44 -7.54
N SER A 24 9.67 8.22 -6.76
CA SER A 24 10.02 8.53 -5.36
C SER A 24 10.08 7.27 -4.49
N HIS A 25 9.16 6.33 -4.69
CA HIS A 25 9.16 5.05 -3.99
C HIS A 25 10.40 4.22 -4.32
N ILE A 26 10.69 4.03 -5.62
CA ILE A 26 11.87 3.28 -6.07
C ILE A 26 13.18 3.96 -5.58
N PHE A 27 13.22 5.28 -5.63
CA PHE A 27 14.36 6.05 -5.12
C PHE A 27 14.56 5.80 -3.62
N TRP A 28 13.49 5.84 -2.82
CA TRP A 28 13.55 5.58 -1.39
C TRP A 28 13.93 4.14 -1.07
N ASP A 29 13.42 3.18 -1.82
CA ASP A 29 13.75 1.76 -1.68
C ASP A 29 15.25 1.49 -1.84
N SER A 30 15.93 2.29 -2.67
CA SER A 30 17.38 2.18 -2.85
C SER A 30 18.21 2.51 -1.60
N PHE A 31 17.60 3.16 -0.57
CA PHE A 31 18.21 3.41 0.75
C PHE A 31 17.79 2.39 1.83
N THR A 32 16.75 1.62 1.60
CA THR A 32 16.08 0.82 2.64
C THR A 32 16.02 -0.66 2.36
N HIS A 33 16.46 -1.10 1.18
CA HIS A 33 16.52 -2.51 0.79
C HIS A 33 17.95 -2.99 0.64
N ASP A 34 18.24 -4.23 1.06
CA ASP A 34 19.59 -4.82 1.10
C ASP A 34 20.34 -4.74 -0.23
N HIS A 35 19.63 -4.82 -1.36
CA HIS A 35 20.19 -4.72 -2.72
C HIS A 35 20.06 -3.32 -3.32
N GLY A 36 19.63 -2.32 -2.52
CA GLY A 36 19.47 -0.96 -2.97
C GLY A 36 20.80 -0.30 -3.31
N TYR A 37 20.83 0.49 -4.38
CA TYR A 37 22.05 1.14 -4.86
C TYR A 37 22.78 1.93 -3.77
N PHE A 38 22.05 2.76 -3.01
CA PHE A 38 22.65 3.57 -1.94
C PHE A 38 23.06 2.75 -0.74
N VAL A 39 22.36 1.65 -0.43
CA VAL A 39 22.78 0.73 0.64
C VAL A 39 24.11 0.08 0.31
N GLN A 40 24.34 -0.26 -0.95
CA GLN A 40 25.61 -0.86 -1.37
C GLN A 40 26.74 0.15 -1.52
N THR A 41 26.42 1.42 -1.77
CA THR A 41 27.41 2.49 -2.02
C THR A 41 27.78 3.23 -0.74
N ILE A 42 26.88 3.33 0.23
CA ILE A 42 27.09 4.06 1.49
C ILE A 42 27.30 3.07 2.64
N PRO A 43 28.57 2.83 3.07
CA PRO A 43 28.86 1.83 4.11
C PRO A 43 28.09 2.05 5.43
N ALA A 44 27.80 3.29 5.77
CA ALA A 44 27.05 3.64 6.98
C ALA A 44 25.66 2.99 7.03
N LEU A 45 24.99 2.78 5.89
CA LEU A 45 23.67 2.16 5.83
C LEU A 45 23.71 0.66 6.11
N GLN A 46 24.85 0.02 5.91
CA GLN A 46 25.07 -1.41 6.20
C GLN A 46 25.41 -1.66 7.67
N ASN A 47 25.79 -0.62 8.41
CA ASN A 47 26.09 -0.74 9.81
C ASN A 47 24.84 -1.10 10.62
N SER A 48 25.07 -1.72 11.78
CA SER A 48 24.01 -2.03 12.73
C SER A 48 24.19 -1.21 14.01
N VAL A 49 23.07 -0.90 14.64
CA VAL A 49 23.02 -0.26 15.95
C VAL A 49 22.61 -1.32 16.98
N ASP A 50 23.28 -1.34 18.12
CA ASP A 50 22.87 -2.20 19.24
C ASP A 50 21.65 -1.55 19.93
N PHE A 51 20.54 -2.25 19.92
CA PHE A 51 19.33 -1.83 20.61
C PHE A 51 18.82 -3.00 21.46
N LEU A 52 18.85 -2.86 22.77
CA LEU A 52 18.43 -3.87 23.74
C LEU A 52 19.07 -5.25 23.50
N GLY A 53 20.35 -5.29 23.14
CA GLY A 53 21.09 -6.53 22.90
C GLY A 53 20.84 -7.18 21.52
N SER A 54 20.14 -6.47 20.62
CA SER A 54 19.92 -6.90 19.23
C SER A 54 20.60 -5.95 18.26
N GLN A 55 21.33 -6.50 17.30
CA GLN A 55 21.97 -5.73 16.22
C GLN A 55 20.95 -5.43 15.14
N ILE A 56 20.49 -4.16 15.07
CA ILE A 56 19.50 -3.72 14.08
C ILE A 56 20.21 -2.95 12.97
N PRO A 57 20.14 -3.40 11.69
CA PRO A 57 20.70 -2.66 10.57
C PRO A 57 20.06 -1.28 10.41
N ILE A 58 20.87 -0.24 10.13
CA ILE A 58 20.39 1.14 9.96
C ILE A 58 19.34 1.24 8.84
N LEU A 59 19.54 0.49 7.74
CA LEU A 59 18.57 0.44 6.65
C LEU A 59 17.16 -0.02 7.11
N LYS A 60 17.09 -0.96 8.08
CA LYS A 60 15.82 -1.42 8.65
C LYS A 60 15.17 -0.37 9.55
N ILE A 61 15.97 0.38 10.30
CA ILE A 61 15.48 1.51 11.09
C ILE A 61 14.86 2.57 10.15
N LEU A 62 15.54 2.90 9.06
CA LEU A 62 15.03 3.84 8.05
C LEU A 62 13.73 3.32 7.40
N GLN A 63 13.70 2.05 7.04
CA GLN A 63 12.52 1.40 6.44
C GLN A 63 11.30 1.50 7.36
N HIS A 64 11.43 1.10 8.62
CA HIS A 64 10.31 1.09 9.55
C HIS A 64 9.88 2.50 9.96
N SER A 65 10.84 3.42 10.17
CA SER A 65 10.54 4.81 10.51
C SER A 65 9.80 5.52 9.39
N SER A 66 10.23 5.33 8.14
CA SER A 66 9.55 5.93 6.98
C SER A 66 8.16 5.35 6.76
N THR A 67 7.98 4.06 6.98
CA THR A 67 6.66 3.42 6.90
C THR A 67 5.70 3.99 7.94
N LEU A 68 6.16 4.15 9.19
CA LEU A 68 5.37 4.75 10.26
C LEU A 68 5.01 6.21 9.94
N LEU A 69 5.99 7.02 9.54
CA LEU A 69 5.77 8.42 9.19
C LEU A 69 4.82 8.56 7.98
N GLY A 70 5.01 7.75 6.93
CA GLY A 70 4.13 7.72 5.77
C GLY A 70 2.70 7.33 6.15
N GLY A 71 2.53 6.33 7.01
CA GLY A 71 1.22 5.93 7.53
C GLY A 71 0.53 7.04 8.31
N LEU A 72 1.27 7.77 9.17
CA LEU A 72 0.75 8.92 9.91
C LEU A 72 0.31 10.07 9.00
N VAL A 73 1.11 10.37 7.96
CA VAL A 73 0.75 11.41 6.96
C VAL A 73 -0.52 11.03 6.21
N ILE A 74 -0.65 9.76 5.78
CA ILE A 74 -1.85 9.28 5.11
C ILE A 74 -3.07 9.35 6.05
N ALA A 75 -2.93 8.88 7.28
CA ALA A 75 -4.00 8.95 8.27
C ALA A 75 -4.45 10.40 8.54
N PHE A 76 -3.50 11.32 8.65
CA PHE A 76 -3.78 12.74 8.80
C PHE A 76 -4.48 13.33 7.56
N ALA A 77 -4.03 12.97 6.36
CA ALA A 77 -4.66 13.42 5.12
C ALA A 77 -6.11 12.93 5.03
N ILE A 78 -6.37 11.65 5.36
CA ILE A 78 -7.73 11.09 5.40
C ILE A 78 -8.58 11.81 6.45
N TYR A 79 -8.04 12.06 7.63
CA TYR A 79 -8.75 12.81 8.69
C TYR A 79 -9.16 14.22 8.26
N LYS A 80 -8.36 14.85 7.40
CA LYS A 80 -8.64 16.20 6.85
C LYS A 80 -9.60 16.21 5.67
N LEU A 81 -9.98 15.05 5.13
CA LEU A 81 -10.94 15.00 4.04
C LEU A 81 -12.31 15.55 4.52
N PRO A 82 -12.98 16.38 3.69
CA PRO A 82 -14.30 16.86 4.01
C PRO A 82 -15.28 15.70 4.10
N THR A 83 -15.94 15.56 5.24
CA THR A 83 -17.03 14.59 5.42
C THR A 83 -18.28 15.11 4.73
N ASN A 84 -18.66 14.52 3.61
CA ASN A 84 -20.01 14.69 3.07
C ASN A 84 -20.96 13.86 3.94
N LYS A 85 -21.86 14.53 4.65
CA LYS A 85 -23.01 13.87 5.28
C LYS A 85 -23.98 13.43 4.18
N THR A 86 -23.73 12.32 3.54
CA THR A 86 -24.73 11.63 2.74
C THR A 86 -25.70 10.98 3.73
N GLU A 87 -26.94 11.45 3.71
CA GLU A 87 -28.01 10.89 4.52
C GLU A 87 -28.18 9.41 4.13
N ASN A 88 -28.04 8.50 5.10
CA ASN A 88 -28.43 7.09 5.03
C ASN A 88 -27.88 6.26 3.86
N GLU A 89 -26.57 6.20 3.68
CA GLU A 89 -26.01 5.10 2.91
C GLU A 89 -25.98 3.84 3.78
N ASN A 90 -26.90 2.92 3.51
CA ASN A 90 -26.83 1.57 4.06
C ASN A 90 -25.52 0.92 3.62
N ILE A 91 -24.78 0.36 4.58
CA ILE A 91 -23.56 -0.40 4.29
C ILE A 91 -23.94 -1.55 3.34
N ASP A 92 -23.41 -1.54 2.14
CA ASP A 92 -23.61 -2.64 1.19
C ASP A 92 -22.79 -3.87 1.64
N LEU A 93 -23.45 -4.74 2.42
CA LEU A 93 -22.86 -5.98 2.90
C LEU A 93 -22.36 -6.87 1.76
N LYS A 94 -23.01 -6.84 0.59
CA LYS A 94 -22.60 -7.60 -0.59
C LYS A 94 -21.24 -7.11 -1.10
N TYR A 95 -21.05 -5.80 -1.17
CA TYR A 95 -19.77 -5.20 -1.55
C TYR A 95 -18.65 -5.68 -0.62
N TRP A 96 -18.86 -5.55 0.69
CA TRP A 96 -17.86 -5.91 1.70
C TRP A 96 -17.58 -7.42 1.73
N ALA A 97 -18.61 -8.26 1.54
CA ALA A 97 -18.45 -9.71 1.47
C ALA A 97 -17.63 -10.14 0.24
N ILE A 98 -17.87 -9.54 -0.94
CA ILE A 98 -17.09 -9.80 -2.16
C ILE A 98 -15.65 -9.32 -1.97
N LEU A 99 -15.44 -8.13 -1.42
CA LEU A 99 -14.11 -7.59 -1.15
C LEU A 99 -13.32 -8.51 -0.21
N ALA A 100 -13.92 -8.91 0.90
CA ALA A 100 -13.28 -9.83 1.85
C ALA A 100 -13.00 -11.19 1.22
N GLY A 101 -13.95 -11.75 0.47
CA GLY A 101 -13.83 -13.02 -0.23
C GLY A 101 -12.68 -13.02 -1.24
N LEU A 102 -12.59 -11.99 -2.08
CA LEU A 102 -11.48 -11.82 -3.02
C LEU A 102 -10.14 -11.70 -2.29
N THR A 103 -10.08 -10.86 -1.27
CA THR A 103 -8.85 -10.66 -0.47
C THR A 103 -8.37 -11.97 0.13
N LEU A 104 -9.26 -12.71 0.79
CA LEU A 104 -8.94 -14.01 1.40
C LEU A 104 -8.52 -15.04 0.35
N THR A 105 -9.20 -15.09 -0.79
CA THR A 105 -8.88 -16.03 -1.88
C THR A 105 -7.48 -15.79 -2.42
N ILE A 106 -7.12 -14.53 -2.73
CA ILE A 106 -5.80 -14.21 -3.27
C ILE A 106 -4.70 -14.47 -2.23
N ILE A 107 -4.92 -14.12 -0.96
CA ILE A 107 -3.98 -14.42 0.13
C ILE A 107 -3.78 -15.93 0.25
N SER A 108 -4.86 -16.72 0.24
CA SER A 108 -4.80 -18.17 0.34
C SER A 108 -3.99 -18.79 -0.82
N ILE A 109 -4.26 -18.36 -2.06
CA ILE A 109 -3.48 -18.78 -3.23
C ILE A 109 -2.00 -18.44 -3.04
N ARG A 110 -1.69 -17.24 -2.57
CA ARG A 110 -0.31 -16.80 -2.37
C ARG A 110 0.41 -17.60 -1.28
N LEU A 111 -0.28 -17.93 -0.19
CA LEU A 111 0.26 -18.78 0.88
C LEU A 111 0.52 -20.21 0.37
N LEU A 112 -0.42 -20.78 -0.39
CA LEU A 112 -0.27 -22.12 -0.99
C LEU A 112 0.85 -22.15 -2.05
N SER A 113 1.14 -21.02 -2.70
CA SER A 113 2.22 -20.89 -3.68
C SER A 113 3.61 -20.74 -3.07
N GLY A 114 3.76 -20.94 -1.75
CA GLY A 114 5.05 -20.97 -1.06
C GLY A 114 5.51 -19.63 -0.48
N LEU A 115 4.57 -18.73 -0.14
CA LEU A 115 4.90 -17.55 0.64
C LEU A 115 5.39 -18.00 2.03
N ASP A 116 6.64 -17.68 2.36
CA ASP A 116 7.18 -17.96 3.68
C ASP A 116 6.56 -16.99 4.71
N TYR A 117 5.70 -17.53 5.58
CA TYR A 117 5.03 -16.76 6.64
C TYR A 117 6.00 -16.21 7.70
N LYS A 118 7.24 -16.72 7.76
CA LYS A 118 8.29 -16.18 8.65
C LYS A 118 8.87 -14.88 8.12
N GLN A 119 8.70 -14.59 6.84
CA GLN A 119 9.10 -13.33 6.23
C GLN A 119 7.97 -12.30 6.36
N TYR A 120 7.81 -11.74 7.55
CA TYR A 120 6.71 -10.81 7.89
C TYR A 120 6.55 -9.66 6.88
N GLY A 121 7.64 -9.13 6.34
CA GLY A 121 7.60 -8.09 5.31
C GLY A 121 6.83 -8.54 4.07
N ASN A 122 7.10 -9.74 3.56
CA ASN A 122 6.42 -10.29 2.39
C ASN A 122 4.93 -10.57 2.67
N VAL A 123 4.61 -10.99 3.90
CA VAL A 123 3.21 -11.20 4.30
C VAL A 123 2.45 -9.88 4.33
N ILE A 124 3.02 -8.83 4.92
CA ILE A 124 2.41 -7.49 4.99
C ILE A 124 2.21 -6.92 3.58
N VAL A 125 3.24 -6.97 2.74
CA VAL A 125 3.15 -6.49 1.34
C VAL A 125 2.08 -7.26 0.58
N THR A 126 2.00 -8.58 0.75
CA THR A 126 0.97 -9.42 0.13
C THR A 126 -0.42 -9.00 0.60
N ALA A 127 -0.64 -8.80 1.89
CA ALA A 127 -1.92 -8.39 2.44
C ALA A 127 -2.37 -7.01 1.90
N ILE A 128 -1.47 -6.03 1.89
CA ILE A 128 -1.75 -4.69 1.37
C ILE A 128 -2.07 -4.74 -0.14
N SER A 129 -1.22 -5.40 -0.93
CA SER A 129 -1.39 -5.51 -2.38
C SER A 129 -2.70 -6.21 -2.73
N THR A 130 -3.02 -7.29 -2.02
CA THR A 130 -4.26 -8.04 -2.22
C THR A 130 -5.48 -7.20 -1.88
N GLY A 131 -5.44 -6.46 -0.77
CA GLY A 131 -6.51 -5.52 -0.40
C GLY A 131 -6.74 -4.46 -1.47
N LEU A 132 -5.68 -3.85 -1.99
CA LEU A 132 -5.76 -2.84 -3.06
C LEU A 132 -6.31 -3.43 -4.37
N ILE A 133 -5.87 -4.64 -4.76
CA ILE A 133 -6.40 -5.35 -5.93
C ILE A 133 -7.89 -5.63 -5.75
N SER A 134 -8.29 -6.14 -4.57
CA SER A 134 -9.69 -6.42 -4.27
C SER A 134 -10.56 -5.16 -4.28
N LEU A 135 -10.08 -4.05 -3.71
CA LEU A 135 -10.75 -2.75 -3.78
C LEU A 135 -10.95 -2.26 -5.21
N THR A 136 -10.01 -2.56 -6.11
CA THR A 136 -10.09 -2.17 -7.52
C THR A 136 -11.09 -3.05 -8.29
N ILE A 137 -11.15 -4.34 -8.01
CA ILE A 137 -11.96 -5.33 -8.73
C ILE A 137 -13.42 -5.33 -8.23
N THR A 138 -13.65 -5.20 -6.91
CA THR A 138 -14.97 -5.32 -6.30
C THR A 138 -16.04 -4.42 -6.94
N PRO A 139 -15.78 -3.13 -7.26
CA PRO A 139 -16.79 -2.28 -7.91
C PRO A 139 -17.26 -2.81 -9.27
N TRP A 140 -16.41 -3.54 -9.98
CA TRP A 140 -16.76 -4.13 -11.27
C TRP A 140 -17.68 -5.35 -11.11
N LEU A 141 -17.48 -6.12 -10.05
CA LEU A 141 -18.29 -7.30 -9.73
C LEU A 141 -19.63 -6.94 -9.07
N THR A 142 -19.68 -5.81 -8.36
CA THR A 142 -20.90 -5.34 -7.69
C THR A 142 -21.77 -4.44 -8.56
N ARG A 143 -21.27 -4.03 -9.75
CA ARG A 143 -22.01 -3.18 -10.66
C ARG A 143 -23.28 -3.89 -11.11
N THR A 144 -24.40 -3.61 -10.44
CA THR A 144 -25.73 -3.93 -10.96
C THR A 144 -25.91 -3.10 -12.23
N LYS A 145 -26.20 -3.76 -13.35
CA LYS A 145 -26.68 -3.06 -14.56
C LYS A 145 -28.01 -2.41 -14.15
N GLU A 146 -28.00 -1.11 -13.93
CA GLU A 146 -29.24 -0.36 -13.93
C GLU A 146 -29.88 -0.59 -15.31
N LYS A 147 -31.02 -1.30 -15.30
CA LYS A 147 -31.90 -1.45 -16.47
C LYS A 147 -32.79 -0.23 -16.59
#